data_2bc3d062837bdcd644ce08030e5ed103
#
_entry.id   2bc3d062837bdcd644ce08030e5ed103
#
_cell.length_a   1.000
_cell.length_b   1.000
_cell.length_c   1.000
_cell.angle_alpha   90.00
_cell.angle_beta   90.00
_cell.angle_gamma   90.00
#
_symmetry.space_group_name_H-M   'P 1'
#
loop_
_entity.id
_entity.type
_entity.pdbx_description
1 polymer ?
#
loop_
_entity_poly.entity_id
_entity_poly.type
_entity_poly.pdbx_seq_one_letter_code
_entity_poly.pdbx_strand_id
1 'polypeptide(L)'
;GGVSPKKYKNPNYVRRRGVVKDAEMFDAEFFNFTPREAELLDPQHRLFLECAWHALEDSGINPFNTEKKIAVFGGVGSPYQLINTVEDESILKYANLTQIITSNDKDYVTTRVSYKLNLKGPSINVQSACSTSMVSIVMGIDSLLSYQSDLILAGGVTIELPVNNGYTYQKGSLESPDGKCRTFDKKAQGTVFSRGGGVVALKRLEDAIEDNDHIYAVILGGAINNDGNRKAGYTAPS
;
A
#
# COMPACT_ATOMS: atom_id res chain seq x y z
N GLY A 1 -15.38 -9.22 17.97
CA GLY A 1 -14.26 -8.53 17.78
C GLY A 1 -13.45 -7.90 18.87
N GLY A 2 -12.45 -8.49 19.36
CA GLY A 2 -11.13 -8.14 19.84
C GLY A 2 -10.84 -6.91 20.75
N VAL A 3 -11.76 -6.00 21.02
CA VAL A 3 -11.46 -4.82 21.86
C VAL A 3 -11.73 -5.13 23.33
N SER A 4 -10.72 -4.97 24.20
CA SER A 4 -10.88 -5.22 25.63
C SER A 4 -11.94 -4.32 26.25
N PRO A 5 -12.72 -4.82 27.26
CA PRO A 5 -13.73 -4.01 27.97
C PRO A 5 -13.15 -2.72 28.58
N LYS A 6 -11.88 -2.74 28.99
CA LYS A 6 -11.18 -1.57 29.54
C LYS A 6 -11.01 -0.45 28.50
N LYS A 7 -10.62 -0.82 27.26
CA LYS A 7 -10.52 0.16 26.15
C LYS A 7 -11.89 0.68 25.75
N TYR A 8 -12.86 -0.20 25.61
CA TYR A 8 -14.21 0.13 25.16
C TYR A 8 -14.95 1.09 26.11
N LYS A 9 -14.68 1.02 27.43
CA LYS A 9 -15.26 1.90 28.44
C LYS A 9 -14.54 3.24 28.60
N ASN A 10 -13.40 3.44 27.94
CA ASN A 10 -12.67 4.68 28.00
C ASN A 10 -13.47 5.78 27.26
N PRO A 11 -13.79 6.94 27.88
CA PRO A 11 -14.55 8.03 27.26
C PRO A 11 -13.86 8.62 26.03
N ASN A 12 -12.53 8.51 25.94
CA ASN A 12 -11.74 8.96 24.80
C ASN A 12 -11.61 7.89 23.71
N TYR A 13 -12.26 6.72 23.85
CA TYR A 13 -12.19 5.68 22.84
C TYR A 13 -13.13 5.97 21.67
N VAL A 14 -12.53 6.26 20.51
CA VAL A 14 -13.23 6.52 19.26
C VAL A 14 -13.47 5.19 18.55
N ARG A 15 -14.73 4.83 18.35
CA ARG A 15 -15.17 3.55 17.77
C ARG A 15 -15.25 3.60 16.25
N ARG A 16 -14.30 4.27 15.60
CA ARG A 16 -14.28 4.46 14.15
C ARG A 16 -12.87 4.25 13.62
N ARG A 17 -12.80 3.54 12.49
CA ARG A 17 -11.62 3.40 11.65
C ARG A 17 -12.07 2.87 10.29
N GLY A 18 -11.38 3.24 9.22
CA GLY A 18 -11.55 2.56 7.93
C GLY A 18 -11.02 1.14 8.02
N VAL A 19 -11.76 0.18 7.49
CA VAL A 19 -11.42 -1.25 7.48
C VAL A 19 -11.46 -1.80 6.07
N VAL A 20 -10.59 -2.74 5.79
CA VAL A 20 -10.66 -3.57 4.59
C VAL A 20 -11.52 -4.77 4.94
N LYS A 21 -12.59 -4.98 4.17
CA LYS A 21 -13.43 -6.16 4.32
C LYS A 21 -12.64 -7.37 3.82
N ASP A 22 -12.78 -8.49 4.52
CA ASP A 22 -12.17 -9.77 4.14
C ASP A 22 -10.63 -9.68 3.90
N ALA A 23 -9.94 -8.84 4.71
CA ALA A 23 -8.50 -8.61 4.59
C ALA A 23 -7.63 -9.87 4.80
N GLU A 24 -8.21 -10.91 5.41
CA GLU A 24 -7.61 -12.23 5.60
C GLU A 24 -7.75 -13.14 4.38
N MET A 25 -8.68 -12.84 3.46
CA MET A 25 -8.92 -13.65 2.26
C MET A 25 -7.87 -13.34 1.19
N PHE A 26 -7.51 -14.36 0.43
CA PHE A 26 -6.57 -14.25 -0.67
C PHE A 26 -6.70 -15.46 -1.60
N ASP A 27 -6.79 -15.23 -2.90
CA ASP A 27 -6.78 -16.31 -3.88
C ASP A 27 -5.35 -16.78 -4.16
N ALA A 28 -4.85 -17.64 -3.26
CA ALA A 28 -3.49 -18.15 -3.32
C ALA A 28 -3.22 -18.99 -4.58
N GLU A 29 -4.19 -19.77 -5.02
CA GLU A 29 -4.07 -20.63 -6.20
C GLU A 29 -3.94 -19.79 -7.47
N PHE A 30 -4.77 -18.77 -7.62
CA PHE A 30 -4.72 -17.83 -8.74
C PHE A 30 -3.33 -17.20 -8.92
N PHE A 31 -2.71 -16.76 -7.82
CA PHE A 31 -1.38 -16.16 -7.83
C PHE A 31 -0.24 -17.18 -7.70
N ASN A 32 -0.54 -18.48 -7.82
CA ASN A 32 0.44 -19.56 -7.74
C ASN A 32 1.27 -19.52 -6.44
N PHE A 33 0.58 -19.41 -5.31
CA PHE A 33 1.14 -19.60 -3.97
C PHE A 33 0.70 -20.95 -3.41
N THR A 34 1.61 -21.64 -2.75
CA THR A 34 1.22 -22.76 -1.89
C THR A 34 0.46 -22.24 -0.66
N PRO A 35 -0.40 -23.07 -0.03
CA PRO A 35 -1.09 -22.66 1.19
C PRO A 35 -0.17 -22.12 2.29
N ARG A 36 1.01 -22.74 2.46
CA ARG A 36 2.02 -22.32 3.45
C ARG A 36 2.64 -20.95 3.13
N GLU A 37 2.98 -20.71 1.86
CA GLU A 37 3.48 -19.41 1.43
C GLU A 37 2.43 -18.32 1.62
N ALA A 38 1.16 -18.62 1.29
CA ALA A 38 0.06 -17.70 1.48
C ALA A 38 -0.17 -17.38 2.97
N GLU A 39 -0.07 -18.35 3.86
CA GLU A 39 -0.20 -18.17 5.30
C GLU A 39 0.89 -17.26 5.88
N LEU A 40 2.14 -17.41 5.42
CA LEU A 40 3.26 -16.57 5.83
C LEU A 40 3.20 -15.14 5.29
N LEU A 41 2.55 -14.94 4.14
CA LEU A 41 2.59 -13.68 3.42
C LEU A 41 1.79 -12.59 4.14
N ASP A 42 2.44 -11.43 4.39
CA ASP A 42 1.77 -10.26 4.97
C ASP A 42 0.52 -9.87 4.16
N PRO A 43 -0.64 -9.63 4.80
CA PRO A 43 -1.85 -9.21 4.11
C PRO A 43 -1.68 -7.98 3.21
N GLN A 44 -0.75 -7.09 3.53
CA GLN A 44 -0.44 -5.93 2.69
C GLN A 44 0.19 -6.32 1.36
N HIS A 45 1.06 -7.35 1.35
CA HIS A 45 1.62 -7.89 0.12
C HIS A 45 0.56 -8.53 -0.76
N ARG A 46 -0.41 -9.24 -0.14
CA ARG A 46 -1.54 -9.85 -0.86
C ARG A 46 -2.39 -8.79 -1.52
N LEU A 47 -2.84 -7.81 -0.74
CA LEU A 47 -3.70 -6.72 -1.25
C LEU A 47 -2.99 -5.88 -2.32
N PHE A 48 -1.68 -5.60 -2.15
CA PHE A 48 -0.94 -4.87 -3.17
C PHE A 48 -0.85 -5.65 -4.50
N LEU A 49 -0.65 -6.97 -4.43
CA LEU A 49 -0.63 -7.85 -5.61
C LEU A 49 -2.00 -7.89 -6.29
N GLU A 50 -3.09 -8.03 -5.54
CA GLU A 50 -4.46 -7.99 -6.08
C GLU A 50 -4.78 -6.64 -6.73
N CYS A 51 -4.44 -5.52 -6.07
CA CYS A 51 -4.61 -4.19 -6.66
C CYS A 51 -3.80 -4.01 -7.94
N ALA A 52 -2.57 -4.52 -7.98
CA ALA A 52 -1.72 -4.47 -9.17
C ALA A 52 -2.30 -5.30 -10.32
N TRP A 53 -2.83 -6.48 -10.01
CA TRP A 53 -3.53 -7.31 -10.98
C TRP A 53 -4.77 -6.62 -11.55
N HIS A 54 -5.64 -6.09 -10.69
CA HIS A 54 -6.85 -5.36 -11.12
C HIS A 54 -6.51 -4.12 -11.96
N ALA A 55 -5.42 -3.41 -11.66
CA ALA A 55 -4.97 -2.27 -12.47
C ALA A 55 -4.51 -2.71 -13.87
N LEU A 56 -3.89 -3.88 -14.00
CA LEU A 56 -3.53 -4.46 -15.29
C LEU A 56 -4.76 -4.92 -16.08
N GLU A 57 -5.72 -5.59 -15.43
CA GLU A 57 -6.99 -5.98 -16.04
C GLU A 57 -7.74 -4.77 -16.57
N ASP A 58 -7.86 -3.72 -15.76
CA ASP A 58 -8.55 -2.47 -16.13
C ASP A 58 -7.85 -1.74 -17.29
N SER A 59 -6.51 -1.84 -17.36
CA SER A 59 -5.73 -1.30 -18.48
C SER A 59 -5.73 -2.18 -19.73
N GLY A 60 -6.39 -3.34 -19.72
CA GLY A 60 -6.42 -4.30 -20.83
C GLY A 60 -5.08 -4.98 -21.13
N ILE A 61 -4.12 -4.91 -20.20
CA ILE A 61 -2.76 -5.46 -20.39
C ILE A 61 -2.66 -6.86 -19.77
N ASN A 62 -2.34 -7.85 -20.61
CA ASN A 62 -1.93 -9.17 -20.13
C ASN A 62 -0.43 -9.16 -19.84
N PRO A 63 0.01 -9.23 -18.56
CA PRO A 63 1.43 -9.16 -18.22
C PRO A 63 2.27 -10.34 -18.72
N PHE A 64 1.62 -11.46 -19.01
CA PHE A 64 2.30 -12.67 -19.50
C PHE A 64 2.48 -12.71 -21.03
N ASN A 65 1.83 -11.77 -21.73
CA ASN A 65 1.87 -11.70 -23.20
C ASN A 65 2.04 -10.24 -23.68
N THR A 66 3.05 -9.56 -23.15
CA THR A 66 3.38 -8.18 -23.56
C THR A 66 4.89 -7.97 -23.61
N GLU A 67 5.35 -7.19 -24.58
CA GLU A 67 6.73 -6.73 -24.68
C GLU A 67 6.96 -5.41 -23.92
N LYS A 68 5.91 -4.79 -23.40
CA LYS A 68 6.00 -3.53 -22.65
C LYS A 68 6.81 -3.74 -21.36
N LYS A 69 7.70 -2.79 -21.09
CA LYS A 69 8.43 -2.72 -19.81
C LYS A 69 7.52 -2.14 -18.73
N ILE A 70 6.90 -3.02 -17.95
CA ILE A 70 6.01 -2.64 -16.85
C ILE A 70 6.83 -2.51 -15.58
N ALA A 71 6.83 -1.31 -14.98
CA ALA A 71 7.50 -1.04 -13.71
C ALA A 71 6.51 -1.00 -12.55
N VAL A 72 7.02 -1.23 -11.34
CA VAL A 72 6.23 -1.17 -10.10
C VAL A 72 6.88 -0.20 -9.11
N PHE A 73 6.16 0.83 -8.71
CA PHE A 73 6.55 1.76 -7.66
C PHE A 73 5.50 1.75 -6.56
N GLY A 74 5.89 1.42 -5.34
CA GLY A 74 4.91 1.39 -4.27
C GLY A 74 5.48 1.04 -2.92
N GLY A 75 4.62 1.08 -1.93
CA GLY A 75 5.02 0.72 -0.59
C GLY A 75 3.84 0.33 0.29
N VAL A 76 4.16 -0.21 1.44
CA VAL A 76 3.19 -0.68 2.42
C VAL A 76 3.46 -0.10 3.79
N GLY A 77 2.46 -0.17 4.67
CA GLY A 77 2.59 0.24 6.06
C GLY A 77 3.57 -0.62 6.85
N SER A 78 3.59 -0.44 8.17
CA SER A 78 4.44 -1.23 9.06
C SER A 78 4.10 -2.72 9.00
N PRO A 79 5.09 -3.62 9.01
CA PRO A 79 4.88 -5.06 8.90
C PRO A 79 4.44 -5.66 10.25
N TYR A 80 3.20 -5.39 10.67
CA TYR A 80 2.69 -5.85 11.96
C TYR A 80 2.64 -7.38 12.07
N GLN A 81 2.42 -8.07 10.95
CA GLN A 81 2.43 -9.53 10.95
C GLN A 81 3.81 -10.10 11.24
N LEU A 82 4.88 -9.47 10.78
CA LEU A 82 6.26 -9.92 11.03
C LEU A 82 6.53 -10.12 12.52
N ILE A 83 6.10 -9.16 13.36
CA ILE A 83 6.32 -9.22 14.82
C ILE A 83 5.67 -10.47 15.42
N ASN A 84 4.42 -10.76 15.02
CA ASN A 84 3.70 -11.93 15.53
C ASN A 84 4.28 -13.24 14.98
N THR A 85 4.74 -13.23 13.72
CA THR A 85 5.23 -14.43 13.03
C THR A 85 6.59 -14.88 13.57
N VAL A 86 7.51 -13.96 13.92
CA VAL A 86 8.83 -14.32 14.44
C VAL A 86 8.78 -14.87 15.86
N GLU A 87 7.70 -14.65 16.60
CA GLU A 87 7.48 -15.17 17.95
C GLU A 87 6.64 -16.46 17.98
N ASP A 88 6.08 -16.88 16.83
CA ASP A 88 5.22 -18.05 16.74
C ASP A 88 6.01 -19.33 16.51
N GLU A 89 6.19 -20.11 17.58
CA GLU A 89 6.91 -21.40 17.51
C GLU A 89 6.29 -22.40 16.52
N SER A 90 5.00 -22.29 16.23
CA SER A 90 4.36 -23.18 15.27
C SER A 90 4.82 -22.88 13.83
N ILE A 91 5.03 -21.62 13.52
CA ILE A 91 5.55 -21.15 12.22
C ILE A 91 7.04 -21.48 12.09
N LEU A 92 7.81 -21.28 13.14
CA LEU A 92 9.24 -21.58 13.16
C LEU A 92 9.59 -23.07 12.95
N LYS A 93 8.62 -23.97 13.08
CA LYS A 93 8.80 -25.40 12.76
C LYS A 93 8.88 -25.69 11.26
N TYR A 94 8.31 -24.82 10.41
CA TYR A 94 8.24 -25.07 8.97
C TYR A 94 8.77 -23.92 8.08
N ALA A 95 9.05 -22.76 8.66
CA ALA A 95 9.59 -21.60 7.96
C ALA A 95 10.87 -21.11 8.65
N ASN A 96 11.91 -20.86 7.88
CA ASN A 96 13.12 -20.23 8.39
C ASN A 96 12.98 -18.70 8.42
N LEU A 97 13.89 -18.02 9.12
CA LEU A 97 13.86 -16.58 9.30
C LEU A 97 13.89 -15.81 7.97
N THR A 98 14.64 -16.28 6.98
CA THR A 98 14.70 -15.66 5.66
C THR A 98 13.34 -15.72 4.95
N GLN A 99 12.66 -16.85 5.02
CA GLN A 99 11.30 -16.99 4.45
C GLN A 99 10.31 -16.07 5.14
N ILE A 100 10.39 -15.95 6.47
CA ILE A 100 9.53 -15.05 7.24
C ILE A 100 9.79 -13.59 6.85
N ILE A 101 11.06 -13.16 6.83
CA ILE A 101 11.43 -11.80 6.44
C ILE A 101 10.97 -11.48 5.01
N THR A 102 11.33 -12.31 4.05
CA THR A 102 10.96 -12.08 2.64
C THR A 102 9.46 -12.10 2.38
N SER A 103 8.67 -12.74 3.25
CA SER A 103 7.21 -12.78 3.15
C SER A 103 6.51 -11.62 3.84
N ASN A 104 7.19 -10.89 4.73
CA ASN A 104 6.56 -9.88 5.57
C ASN A 104 7.21 -8.49 5.49
N ASP A 105 8.50 -8.41 5.17
CA ASP A 105 9.16 -7.11 5.13
C ASP A 105 8.75 -6.33 3.88
N LYS A 106 8.50 -5.05 4.09
CA LYS A 106 8.09 -4.08 3.06
C LYS A 106 9.05 -4.00 1.87
N ASP A 107 10.33 -4.36 2.04
CA ASP A 107 11.34 -4.32 0.99
C ASP A 107 11.04 -5.28 -0.18
N TYR A 108 10.16 -6.25 0.02
CA TYR A 108 9.85 -7.28 -0.98
C TYR A 108 8.52 -7.10 -1.72
N VAL A 109 7.75 -6.06 -1.42
CA VAL A 109 6.40 -5.87 -1.98
C VAL A 109 6.41 -5.75 -3.50
N THR A 110 7.15 -4.77 -4.03
CA THR A 110 7.14 -4.48 -5.48
C THR A 110 7.80 -5.58 -6.29
N THR A 111 8.93 -6.11 -5.81
CA THR A 111 9.63 -7.21 -6.48
C THR A 111 8.82 -8.50 -6.48
N ARG A 112 7.98 -8.74 -5.47
CA ARG A 112 7.04 -9.86 -5.44
C ARG A 112 5.98 -9.73 -6.54
N VAL A 113 5.41 -8.53 -6.72
CA VAL A 113 4.47 -8.26 -7.82
C VAL A 113 5.14 -8.53 -9.16
N SER A 114 6.34 -7.99 -9.38
CA SER A 114 7.09 -8.21 -10.62
C SER A 114 7.37 -9.69 -10.86
N TYR A 115 7.74 -10.43 -9.82
CA TYR A 115 7.99 -11.87 -9.93
C TYR A 115 6.72 -12.66 -10.27
N LYS A 116 5.60 -12.40 -9.56
CA LYS A 116 4.35 -13.14 -9.77
C LYS A 116 3.67 -12.81 -11.08
N LEU A 117 3.80 -11.59 -11.57
CA LEU A 117 3.17 -11.12 -12.80
C LEU A 117 4.16 -11.02 -13.98
N ASN A 118 5.38 -11.55 -13.85
CA ASN A 118 6.42 -11.55 -14.89
C ASN A 118 6.76 -10.16 -15.46
N LEU A 119 6.75 -9.12 -14.61
CA LEU A 119 7.03 -7.75 -15.05
C LEU A 119 8.53 -7.49 -15.17
N LYS A 120 8.95 -6.79 -16.22
CA LYS A 120 10.38 -6.62 -16.61
C LYS A 120 10.94 -5.22 -16.33
N GLY A 121 10.11 -4.25 -16.00
CA GLY A 121 10.56 -2.88 -15.69
C GLY A 121 11.14 -2.74 -14.28
N PRO A 122 11.62 -1.54 -13.91
CA PRO A 122 12.05 -1.24 -12.56
C PRO A 122 11.02 -1.61 -11.49
N SER A 123 11.48 -2.12 -10.35
CA SER A 123 10.63 -2.53 -9.24
C SER A 123 11.20 -1.93 -7.95
N ILE A 124 10.59 -0.84 -7.47
CA ILE A 124 11.17 0.01 -6.43
C ILE A 124 10.18 0.21 -5.29
N ASN A 125 10.61 -0.16 -4.08
CA ASN A 125 9.85 0.15 -2.88
C ASN A 125 10.04 1.61 -2.49
N VAL A 126 8.93 2.30 -2.28
CA VAL A 126 8.88 3.71 -1.87
C VAL A 126 8.37 3.77 -0.44
N GLN A 127 9.15 4.41 0.44
CA GLN A 127 8.79 4.55 1.85
C GLN A 127 8.94 6.01 2.29
N SER A 128 7.84 6.76 2.18
CA SER A 128 7.74 8.16 2.61
C SER A 128 6.51 8.43 3.49
N ALA A 129 6.16 7.43 4.32
CA ALA A 129 5.02 7.47 5.24
C ALA A 129 3.70 7.80 4.52
N CYS A 130 2.97 8.83 4.97
CA CYS A 130 1.66 9.19 4.40
C CYS A 130 1.70 9.61 2.92
N SER A 131 2.85 10.03 2.42
CA SER A 131 3.03 10.45 1.01
C SER A 131 3.46 9.33 0.06
N THR A 132 3.67 8.11 0.56
CA THR A 132 4.22 6.98 -0.21
C THR A 132 3.56 6.79 -1.57
N SER A 133 2.22 6.72 -1.63
CA SER A 133 1.51 6.48 -2.89
C SER A 133 1.67 7.62 -3.89
N MET A 134 1.66 8.88 -3.43
CA MET A 134 1.86 10.03 -4.30
C MET A 134 3.30 10.14 -4.80
N VAL A 135 4.28 9.87 -3.94
CA VAL A 135 5.70 9.79 -4.33
C VAL A 135 5.92 8.68 -5.35
N SER A 136 5.28 7.52 -5.16
CA SER A 136 5.33 6.40 -6.12
C SER A 136 4.81 6.82 -7.51
N ILE A 137 3.71 7.60 -7.55
CA ILE A 137 3.16 8.13 -8.79
C ILE A 137 4.16 9.08 -9.47
N VAL A 138 4.74 10.03 -8.74
CA VAL A 138 5.70 10.99 -9.31
C VAL A 138 6.96 10.27 -9.83
N MET A 139 7.52 9.33 -9.06
CA MET A 139 8.66 8.51 -9.53
C MET A 139 8.29 7.68 -10.77
N GLY A 140 7.06 7.16 -10.83
CA GLY A 140 6.54 6.46 -12.00
C GLY A 140 6.47 7.38 -13.23
N ILE A 141 6.00 8.61 -13.07
CA ILE A 141 5.98 9.62 -14.15
C ILE A 141 7.38 9.88 -14.67
N ASP A 142 8.36 10.08 -13.78
CA ASP A 142 9.76 10.30 -14.17
C ASP A 142 10.33 9.11 -14.97
N SER A 143 9.96 7.87 -14.57
CA SER A 143 10.35 6.65 -15.30
C SER A 143 9.71 6.56 -16.69
N LEU A 144 8.45 6.98 -16.85
CA LEU A 144 7.78 7.06 -18.15
C LEU A 144 8.40 8.11 -19.05
N LEU A 145 8.61 9.32 -18.53
CA LEU A 145 9.16 10.45 -19.30
C LEU A 145 10.62 10.24 -19.69
N SER A 146 11.37 9.46 -18.93
CA SER A 146 12.73 9.03 -19.28
C SER A 146 12.81 7.75 -20.11
N TYR A 147 11.67 7.21 -20.55
CA TYR A 147 11.56 5.98 -21.36
C TYR A 147 12.20 4.74 -20.74
N GLN A 148 12.36 4.72 -19.43
CA GLN A 148 12.80 3.51 -18.70
C GLN A 148 11.70 2.47 -18.62
N SER A 149 10.46 2.89 -18.73
CA SER A 149 9.25 2.04 -18.66
C SER A 149 8.20 2.49 -19.67
N ASP A 150 7.31 1.57 -20.04
CA ASP A 150 6.20 1.82 -20.97
C ASP A 150 4.86 1.87 -20.25
N LEU A 151 4.76 1.19 -19.11
CA LEU A 151 3.63 1.21 -18.19
C LEU A 151 4.15 1.19 -16.76
N ILE A 152 3.45 1.88 -15.87
CA ILE A 152 3.74 1.91 -14.44
C ILE A 152 2.55 1.41 -13.65
N LEU A 153 2.81 0.56 -12.67
CA LEU A 153 1.90 0.29 -11.56
C LEU A 153 2.41 1.07 -10.36
N ALA A 154 1.65 2.07 -9.91
CA ALA A 154 2.03 2.91 -8.78
C ALA A 154 0.96 2.93 -7.70
N GLY A 155 1.37 2.81 -6.42
CA GLY A 155 0.38 2.80 -5.35
C GLY A 155 0.91 2.60 -3.95
N GLY A 156 -0.01 2.29 -3.06
CA GLY A 156 0.32 1.99 -1.67
C GLY A 156 -0.81 1.27 -0.95
N VAL A 157 -0.44 0.50 0.05
CA VAL A 157 -1.37 -0.30 0.88
C VAL A 157 -1.01 -0.16 2.35
N THR A 158 -2.01 -0.12 3.21
CA THR A 158 -1.81 -0.29 4.64
C THR A 158 -2.90 -1.18 5.26
N ILE A 159 -2.48 -2.18 6.00
CA ILE A 159 -3.33 -3.04 6.84
C ILE A 159 -2.65 -3.17 8.20
N GLU A 160 -3.29 -2.61 9.22
CA GLU A 160 -2.84 -2.76 10.61
C GLU A 160 -3.64 -3.85 11.31
N LEU A 161 -2.98 -4.67 12.06
CA LEU A 161 -3.62 -5.70 12.90
C LEU A 161 -3.75 -5.21 14.36
N PRO A 162 -4.81 -5.57 15.07
CA PRO A 162 -6.00 -6.28 14.62
C PRO A 162 -6.93 -5.40 13.76
N VAL A 163 -7.61 -6.00 12.79
CA VAL A 163 -8.39 -5.29 11.76
C VAL A 163 -9.56 -4.50 12.34
N ASN A 164 -10.24 -5.01 13.37
CA ASN A 164 -11.49 -4.46 13.89
C ASN A 164 -11.33 -3.73 15.22
N ASN A 165 -10.59 -2.61 15.24
CA ASN A 165 -10.48 -1.75 16.42
C ASN A 165 -10.59 -0.26 16.05
N GLY A 166 -11.03 0.56 17.02
CA GLY A 166 -10.90 2.00 16.98
C GLY A 166 -9.58 2.46 17.61
N TYR A 167 -9.52 3.70 18.06
CA TYR A 167 -8.34 4.27 18.71
C TYR A 167 -8.71 5.06 19.97
N THR A 168 -7.75 5.28 20.84
CA THR A 168 -7.94 6.14 22.02
C THR A 168 -7.38 7.52 21.68
N TYR A 169 -8.26 8.50 21.54
CA TYR A 169 -7.88 9.89 21.27
C TYR A 169 -7.03 10.47 22.40
N GLN A 170 -5.99 11.17 22.05
CA GLN A 170 -5.17 11.95 22.95
C GLN A 170 -5.11 13.40 22.44
N LYS A 171 -5.28 14.37 23.35
CA LYS A 171 -5.21 15.79 22.99
C LYS A 171 -3.82 16.11 22.42
N GLY A 172 -3.81 16.73 21.24
CA GLY A 172 -2.57 17.04 20.51
C GLY A 172 -2.05 15.91 19.61
N SER A 173 -2.76 14.76 19.55
CA SER A 173 -2.48 13.74 18.53
C SER A 173 -2.98 14.16 17.15
N LEU A 174 -2.52 13.46 16.11
CA LEU A 174 -3.00 13.67 14.74
C LEU A 174 -4.41 13.13 14.51
N GLU A 175 -4.91 12.30 15.42
CA GLU A 175 -6.19 11.61 15.27
C GLU A 175 -7.37 12.53 15.60
N SER A 176 -8.47 12.35 14.89
CA SER A 176 -9.71 13.07 15.08
C SER A 176 -10.40 12.68 16.42
N PRO A 177 -10.88 13.63 17.22
CA PRO A 177 -11.56 13.32 18.49
C PRO A 177 -12.92 12.64 18.30
N ASP A 178 -13.54 12.77 17.13
CA ASP A 178 -14.89 12.27 16.84
C ASP A 178 -14.93 11.19 15.73
N GLY A 179 -13.77 10.76 15.24
CA GLY A 179 -13.66 9.75 14.21
C GLY A 179 -14.13 10.21 12.83
N LYS A 180 -14.00 11.48 12.52
CA LYS A 180 -14.31 12.05 11.21
C LYS A 180 -13.09 12.78 10.64
N CYS A 181 -12.73 12.41 9.41
CA CYS A 181 -11.77 13.15 8.61
C CYS A 181 -12.54 14.21 7.79
N ARG A 182 -12.24 15.48 8.00
CA ARG A 182 -12.87 16.61 7.29
C ARG A 182 -11.82 17.31 6.43
N THR A 183 -11.54 16.71 5.31
CA THR A 183 -10.49 17.21 4.40
C THR A 183 -10.85 18.60 3.88
N PHE A 184 -9.92 19.55 4.03
CA PHE A 184 -10.06 20.96 3.63
C PHE A 184 -11.20 21.76 4.31
N ASP A 185 -11.87 21.21 5.33
CA ASP A 185 -12.92 21.90 6.08
C ASP A 185 -12.32 22.72 7.22
N LYS A 186 -12.84 23.92 7.46
CA LYS A 186 -12.43 24.78 8.59
C LYS A 186 -12.69 24.15 9.97
N LYS A 187 -13.54 23.12 10.05
CA LYS A 187 -13.83 22.35 11.26
C LYS A 187 -12.98 21.09 11.37
N ALA A 188 -11.96 20.94 10.53
CA ALA A 188 -11.04 19.80 10.61
C ALA A 188 -10.32 19.79 11.96
N GLN A 189 -10.29 18.63 12.63
CA GLN A 189 -9.71 18.42 13.96
C GLN A 189 -8.79 17.20 14.03
N GLY A 190 -8.25 16.78 12.91
CA GLY A 190 -7.40 15.62 12.79
C GLY A 190 -7.92 14.60 11.80
N THR A 191 -7.19 13.51 11.66
CA THR A 191 -7.47 12.43 10.70
C THR A 191 -7.96 11.16 11.38
N VAL A 192 -8.42 10.21 10.58
CA VAL A 192 -8.69 8.83 11.01
C VAL A 192 -7.74 7.93 10.24
N PHE A 193 -6.76 7.35 10.94
CA PHE A 193 -5.89 6.36 10.34
C PHE A 193 -6.73 5.16 9.92
N SER A 194 -6.77 4.91 8.62
CA SER A 194 -7.62 3.90 8.01
C SER A 194 -6.76 2.83 7.35
N ARG A 195 -7.39 1.73 6.99
CA ARG A 195 -6.80 0.63 6.23
C ARG A 195 -7.32 0.68 4.83
N GLY A 196 -6.51 0.31 3.88
CA GLY A 196 -6.88 0.27 2.48
C GLY A 196 -5.68 0.19 1.58
N GLY A 197 -5.93 0.11 0.29
CA GLY A 197 -4.91 0.11 -0.73
C GLY A 197 -5.46 0.49 -2.08
N GLY A 198 -4.57 0.89 -2.96
CA GLY A 198 -4.88 1.13 -4.35
C GLY A 198 -3.61 1.20 -5.18
N VAL A 199 -3.73 0.77 -6.43
CA VAL A 199 -2.70 0.86 -7.46
C VAL A 199 -3.33 1.47 -8.69
N VAL A 200 -2.63 2.40 -9.34
CA VAL A 200 -3.01 2.98 -10.62
C VAL A 200 -2.05 2.54 -11.70
N ALA A 201 -2.58 2.32 -12.91
CA ALA A 201 -1.79 2.11 -14.12
C ALA A 201 -1.54 3.47 -14.80
N LEU A 202 -0.29 3.81 -15.06
CA LEU A 202 0.12 5.06 -15.70
C LEU A 202 0.85 4.75 -17.00
N LYS A 203 0.58 5.57 -18.02
CA LYS A 203 1.18 5.46 -19.35
C LYS A 203 1.41 6.86 -19.93
N ARG A 204 2.38 7.03 -20.83
CA ARG A 204 2.48 8.29 -21.56
C ARG A 204 1.20 8.54 -22.36
N LEU A 205 0.75 9.79 -22.41
CA LEU A 205 -0.52 10.12 -23.07
C LEU A 205 -0.50 9.76 -24.56
N GLU A 206 0.60 10.00 -25.26
CA GLU A 206 0.77 9.64 -26.65
C GLU A 206 0.61 8.14 -26.90
N ASP A 207 1.26 7.30 -26.08
CA ASP A 207 1.16 5.85 -26.18
C ASP A 207 -0.26 5.34 -25.85
N ALA A 208 -0.94 5.98 -24.89
CA ALA A 208 -2.29 5.62 -24.51
C ALA A 208 -3.31 5.94 -25.64
N ILE A 209 -3.09 7.05 -26.35
CA ILE A 209 -3.90 7.43 -27.51
C ILE A 209 -3.63 6.47 -28.69
N GLU A 210 -2.37 6.15 -28.97
CA GLU A 210 -1.99 5.23 -30.04
C GLU A 210 -2.55 3.81 -29.80
N ASP A 211 -2.48 3.33 -28.56
CA ASP A 211 -3.02 2.03 -28.17
C ASP A 211 -4.56 2.03 -28.00
N ASN A 212 -5.21 3.19 -28.15
CA ASN A 212 -6.65 3.37 -27.96
C ASN A 212 -7.14 2.95 -26.57
N ASP A 213 -6.34 3.26 -25.54
CA ASP A 213 -6.66 2.96 -24.14
C ASP A 213 -7.81 3.85 -23.62
N HIS A 214 -8.54 3.34 -22.63
CA HIS A 214 -9.47 4.15 -21.86
C HIS A 214 -8.71 5.04 -20.87
N ILE A 215 -8.83 6.37 -21.04
CA ILE A 215 -8.11 7.37 -20.24
C ILE A 215 -9.07 7.98 -19.21
N TYR A 216 -8.86 7.69 -17.92
CA TYR A 216 -9.64 8.28 -16.82
C TYR A 216 -9.29 9.75 -16.57
N ALA A 217 -7.99 10.07 -16.61
CA ALA A 217 -7.48 11.41 -16.37
C ALA A 217 -6.06 11.57 -16.93
N VAL A 218 -5.65 12.83 -17.11
CA VAL A 218 -4.28 13.19 -17.49
C VAL A 218 -3.62 13.92 -16.34
N ILE A 219 -2.46 13.41 -15.87
CA ILE A 219 -1.64 14.06 -14.85
C ILE A 219 -0.78 15.12 -15.55
N LEU A 220 -1.01 16.38 -15.23
CA LEU A 220 -0.33 17.51 -15.87
C LEU A 220 1.06 17.79 -15.25
N GLY A 221 1.33 17.31 -14.06
CA GLY A 221 2.62 17.48 -13.39
C GLY A 221 2.62 16.93 -11.98
N GLY A 222 3.80 16.74 -11.43
CA GLY A 222 4.03 16.29 -10.06
C GLY A 222 5.38 16.79 -9.57
N ALA A 223 5.53 16.93 -8.25
CA ALA A 223 6.78 17.31 -7.63
C ALA A 223 6.93 16.66 -6.25
N ILE A 224 8.18 16.41 -5.87
CA ILE A 224 8.56 15.92 -4.54
C ILE A 224 9.47 16.99 -3.90
N ASN A 225 9.18 17.34 -2.65
CA ASN A 225 10.00 18.26 -1.87
C ASN A 225 10.24 17.72 -0.46
N ASN A 226 11.13 18.40 0.27
CA ASN A 226 11.41 18.14 1.67
C ASN A 226 11.52 19.46 2.43
N ASP A 227 10.86 19.58 3.57
CA ASP A 227 10.80 20.81 4.38
C ASP A 227 12.10 21.10 5.15
N GLY A 228 13.02 20.13 5.22
CA GLY A 228 14.23 20.23 6.05
C GLY A 228 13.88 20.37 7.53
N ASN A 229 14.53 21.31 8.22
CA ASN A 229 14.33 21.57 9.64
C ASN A 229 13.46 22.82 9.93
N ARG A 230 12.89 23.46 8.90
CA ARG A 230 12.06 24.67 9.03
C ARG A 230 10.60 24.34 9.36
N LYS A 231 10.38 23.55 10.40
CA LYS A 231 9.05 23.14 10.82
C LYS A 231 8.95 22.96 12.34
N ALA A 232 7.75 22.96 12.89
CA ALA A 232 7.50 22.92 14.33
C ALA A 232 7.95 21.62 15.03
N GLY A 233 8.18 20.55 14.26
CA GLY A 233 8.64 19.26 14.77
C GLY A 233 8.83 18.25 13.65
N TYR A 234 9.46 17.13 13.95
CA TYR A 234 9.81 16.11 12.95
C TYR A 234 8.60 15.64 12.11
N THR A 235 7.46 15.44 12.75
CA THR A 235 6.23 14.95 12.09
C THR A 235 5.28 16.05 11.61
N ALA A 236 5.58 17.32 11.89
CA ALA A 236 4.75 18.43 11.44
C ALA A 236 5.10 18.77 9.98
N PRO A 237 4.11 18.95 9.08
CA PRO A 237 4.34 19.51 7.75
C PRO A 237 4.64 21.02 7.85
N SER A 238 5.30 21.57 6.85
CA SER A 238 5.49 23.01 6.69
C SER A 238 4.25 23.70 6.13
#